data_3d9c54a576278e5ab21770f7943f8c84
#
_entry.id   3d9c54a576278e5ab21770f7943f8c84
#
_cell.length_a   1.000
_cell.length_b   1.000
_cell.length_c   1.000
_cell.angle_alpha   90.00
_cell.angle_beta   90.00
_cell.angle_gamma   90.00
#
_symmetry.space_group_name_H-M   'P 1'
#
loop_
_entity.id
_entity.type
_entity.pdbx_description
1 polymer ?
#
loop_
_entity_poly.entity_id
_entity_poly.type
_entity_poly.pdbx_seq_one_letter_code
_entity_poly.pdbx_strand_id
1 'polypeptide(L)'
;MNLLELEIMELKSSENYDAKLKEIEFYKNSKIHQCMLPYVGFKYEEYRVLLVAESHYLENEEDRKKVDNFEKWYGDKGNISLSCPKYIYTRGVVDECFSRGNVFFQRIKKELEKANIDIKHFWERVSFMNFFVVPSTNGSRGIIATKGMEEKSLNNFEEVIKVLKPNYILFLSKKSYCIFEKQNLESLRNTYTFCHPASAWWYRIRKDGRKSSDEFREKIEMIFKI
;
A
#
# COMPACT_ATOMS: atom_id res chain seq x y z
N MET A 1 0.13 36.38 16.89
CA MET A 1 -0.01 34.93 17.03
C MET A 1 0.05 34.38 15.62
N ASN A 2 1.28 34.02 15.18
CA ASN A 2 1.51 33.55 13.82
C ASN A 2 0.91 32.18 13.67
N LEU A 3 -0.11 32.08 12.85
CA LEU A 3 -0.55 30.83 12.27
C LEU A 3 0.61 30.33 11.40
N LEU A 4 1.38 29.40 11.90
CA LEU A 4 2.26 28.57 11.09
C LEU A 4 1.38 28.00 9.99
N GLU A 5 1.59 28.46 8.77
CA GLU A 5 1.10 27.82 7.56
C GLU A 5 1.55 26.36 7.64
N LEU A 6 0.59 25.49 7.90
CA LEU A 6 0.74 24.07 7.62
C LEU A 6 0.99 24.00 6.10
N GLU A 7 2.26 23.98 5.69
CA GLU A 7 2.61 23.59 4.34
C GLU A 7 1.94 22.23 4.10
N ILE A 8 0.87 22.24 3.33
CA ILE A 8 0.23 21.03 2.83
C ILE A 8 1.29 20.38 1.95
N MET A 9 1.86 19.32 2.47
CA MET A 9 2.92 18.57 1.79
C MET A 9 2.28 17.84 0.61
N GLU A 10 2.29 18.47 -0.56
CA GLU A 10 1.72 17.91 -1.79
C GLU A 10 2.65 16.80 -2.31
N LEU A 11 2.35 15.56 -1.95
CA LEU A 11 3.05 14.37 -2.44
C LEU A 11 2.46 13.96 -3.80
N LYS A 12 3.07 14.42 -4.88
CA LYS A 12 2.63 14.04 -6.23
C LYS A 12 3.17 12.66 -6.61
N SER A 13 2.27 11.77 -7.04
CA SER A 13 2.66 10.52 -7.66
C SER A 13 3.22 10.78 -9.07
N SER A 14 4.31 10.09 -9.41
CA SER A 14 4.82 10.07 -10.77
C SER A 14 3.85 9.37 -11.72
N GLU A 15 3.67 9.93 -12.91
CA GLU A 15 2.87 9.32 -13.98
C GLU A 15 3.70 8.47 -14.96
N ASN A 16 5.01 8.39 -14.77
CA ASN A 16 5.94 7.70 -15.69
C ASN A 16 5.60 6.22 -15.92
N TYR A 17 4.92 5.59 -14.96
CA TYR A 17 4.52 4.19 -15.04
C TYR A 17 3.07 3.98 -15.47
N ASP A 18 2.27 5.04 -15.53
CA ASP A 18 0.82 4.97 -15.68
C ASP A 18 0.37 4.24 -16.93
N ALA A 19 1.01 4.51 -18.06
CA ALA A 19 0.66 3.87 -19.33
C ALA A 19 0.77 2.34 -19.22
N LYS A 20 1.84 1.83 -18.59
CA LYS A 20 2.07 0.39 -18.41
C LYS A 20 1.17 -0.21 -17.32
N LEU A 21 0.99 0.50 -16.20
CA LEU A 21 0.14 0.04 -15.10
C LEU A 21 -1.33 -0.07 -15.53
N LYS A 22 -1.82 0.87 -16.35
CA LYS A 22 -3.19 0.87 -16.87
C LYS A 22 -3.46 -0.27 -17.86
N GLU A 23 -2.43 -0.89 -18.46
CA GLU A 23 -2.58 -2.08 -19.31
C GLU A 23 -2.77 -3.39 -18.53
N ILE A 24 -2.46 -3.41 -17.22
CA ILE A 24 -2.71 -4.57 -16.36
C ILE A 24 -4.22 -4.86 -16.33
N GLU A 25 -4.59 -6.12 -16.49
CA GLU A 25 -5.98 -6.57 -16.68
C GLU A 25 -6.94 -5.96 -15.64
N PHE A 26 -6.55 -5.94 -14.38
CA PHE A 26 -7.37 -5.37 -13.31
C PHE A 26 -7.67 -3.88 -13.49
N TYR A 27 -6.70 -3.08 -13.95
CA TYR A 27 -6.87 -1.63 -14.09
C TYR A 27 -7.44 -1.22 -15.45
N LYS A 28 -7.27 -2.06 -16.49
CA LYS A 28 -7.49 -1.70 -17.89
C LYS A 28 -8.91 -1.24 -18.19
N ASN A 29 -9.91 -1.93 -17.65
CA ASN A 29 -11.28 -1.84 -18.08
C ASN A 29 -12.19 -1.03 -17.15
N SER A 30 -11.73 -0.63 -15.98
CA SER A 30 -12.56 0.05 -14.98
C SER A 30 -11.88 1.29 -14.40
N LYS A 31 -12.52 2.44 -14.55
CA LYS A 31 -12.05 3.71 -13.95
C LYS A 31 -11.98 3.63 -12.43
N ILE A 32 -12.88 2.87 -11.80
CA ILE A 32 -12.88 2.71 -10.35
C ILE A 32 -11.68 1.90 -9.89
N HIS A 33 -11.26 0.89 -10.67
CA HIS A 33 -10.04 0.13 -10.38
C HIS A 33 -8.79 0.98 -10.58
N GLN A 34 -8.78 1.92 -11.53
CA GLN A 34 -7.67 2.85 -11.72
C GLN A 34 -7.45 3.77 -10.52
N CYS A 35 -8.46 3.99 -9.67
CA CYS A 35 -8.25 4.66 -8.39
C CYS A 35 -7.27 3.89 -7.47
N MET A 36 -7.16 2.57 -7.65
CA MET A 36 -6.27 1.71 -6.87
C MET A 36 -4.86 1.56 -7.47
N LEU A 37 -4.54 2.29 -8.53
CA LEU A 37 -3.18 2.32 -9.09
C LEU A 37 -2.16 2.66 -8.00
N PRO A 38 -0.99 2.00 -8.01
CA PRO A 38 0.07 2.31 -7.06
C PRO A 38 0.44 3.80 -7.03
N TYR A 39 0.71 4.30 -5.85
CA TYR A 39 1.48 5.53 -5.70
C TYR A 39 2.93 5.24 -6.09
N VAL A 40 3.54 6.13 -6.88
CA VAL A 40 4.95 6.02 -7.25
C VAL A 40 5.59 7.38 -7.03
N GLY A 41 6.52 7.48 -6.10
CA GLY A 41 7.26 8.71 -5.87
C GLY A 41 8.08 9.11 -7.12
N PHE A 42 8.21 10.40 -7.38
CA PHE A 42 8.84 10.86 -8.63
C PHE A 42 10.36 10.62 -8.69
N LYS A 43 10.99 10.26 -7.57
CA LYS A 43 12.38 9.81 -7.46
C LYS A 43 12.48 8.30 -7.16
N TYR A 44 11.44 7.53 -7.46
CA TYR A 44 11.37 6.09 -7.20
C TYR A 44 12.58 5.33 -7.73
N GLU A 45 13.09 5.72 -8.88
CA GLU A 45 14.24 5.06 -9.54
C GLU A 45 15.52 5.07 -8.71
N GLU A 46 15.66 5.96 -7.73
CA GLU A 46 16.87 6.04 -6.90
C GLU A 46 17.04 4.80 -6.02
N TYR A 47 15.96 4.25 -5.47
CA TYR A 47 15.98 3.10 -4.55
C TYR A 47 15.11 1.94 -4.99
N ARG A 48 14.01 2.21 -5.71
CA ARG A 48 13.02 1.22 -6.16
C ARG A 48 12.47 0.39 -5.00
N VAL A 49 11.99 1.05 -3.96
CA VAL A 49 11.36 0.43 -2.80
C VAL A 49 9.85 0.39 -2.97
N LEU A 50 9.25 -0.80 -2.91
CA LEU A 50 7.80 -0.98 -2.94
C LEU A 50 7.29 -1.34 -1.54
N LEU A 51 6.44 -0.49 -0.98
CA LEU A 51 5.68 -0.76 0.24
C LEU A 51 4.36 -1.42 -0.12
N VAL A 52 4.03 -2.53 0.53
CA VAL A 52 2.81 -3.31 0.25
C VAL A 52 1.98 -3.44 1.51
N ALA A 53 0.85 -2.73 1.57
CA ALA A 53 -0.13 -2.86 2.64
C ALA A 53 -1.14 -3.99 2.36
N GLU A 54 -2.19 -4.12 3.16
CA GLU A 54 -3.15 -5.21 3.03
C GLU A 54 -4.25 -4.90 2.02
N SER A 55 -5.14 -3.98 2.34
CA SER A 55 -6.29 -3.62 1.52
C SER A 55 -6.77 -2.20 1.83
N HIS A 56 -7.47 -1.60 0.89
CA HIS A 56 -8.35 -0.48 1.18
C HIS A 56 -9.54 -0.92 2.04
N TYR A 57 -10.25 0.01 2.64
CA TYR A 57 -11.53 -0.25 3.29
C TYR A 57 -12.53 0.82 2.89
N LEU A 58 -13.81 0.44 2.87
CA LEU A 58 -14.90 1.34 2.57
C LEU A 58 -15.63 1.73 3.86
N GLU A 59 -15.87 3.01 4.04
CA GLU A 59 -16.46 3.53 5.26
C GLU A 59 -17.97 3.31 5.27
N ASN A 60 -18.67 3.57 4.15
CA ASN A 60 -20.11 3.46 4.09
C ASN A 60 -20.61 2.07 3.67
N GLU A 61 -21.79 1.71 4.16
CA GLU A 61 -22.38 0.39 3.93
C GLU A 61 -22.86 0.18 2.48
N GLU A 62 -23.34 1.22 1.81
CA GLU A 62 -23.80 1.11 0.42
C GLU A 62 -22.65 0.74 -0.50
N ASP A 63 -21.51 1.40 -0.34
CA ASP A 63 -20.33 1.10 -1.16
C ASP A 63 -19.78 -0.28 -0.84
N ARG A 64 -19.84 -0.73 0.44
CA ARG A 64 -19.46 -2.11 0.81
C ARG A 64 -20.32 -3.14 0.08
N LYS A 65 -21.64 -2.96 0.02
CA LYS A 65 -22.55 -3.86 -0.70
C LYS A 65 -22.24 -3.96 -2.20
N LYS A 66 -21.76 -2.86 -2.82
CA LYS A 66 -21.38 -2.85 -4.24
C LYS A 66 -20.14 -3.71 -4.54
N VAL A 67 -19.24 -3.87 -3.59
CA VAL A 67 -17.98 -4.61 -3.72
C VAL A 67 -18.00 -5.99 -3.03
N ASP A 68 -19.08 -6.33 -2.35
CA ASP A 68 -19.22 -7.57 -1.57
C ASP A 68 -19.17 -8.82 -2.45
N ASN A 69 -19.67 -8.72 -3.69
CA ASN A 69 -19.49 -9.74 -4.69
C ASN A 69 -18.16 -9.54 -5.42
N PHE A 70 -17.17 -10.32 -5.04
CA PHE A 70 -15.82 -10.22 -5.58
C PHE A 70 -15.74 -10.42 -7.09
N GLU A 71 -16.46 -11.42 -7.65
CA GLU A 71 -16.42 -11.70 -9.09
C GLU A 71 -17.00 -10.53 -9.89
N LYS A 72 -18.09 -9.92 -9.39
CA LYS A 72 -18.68 -8.74 -10.00
C LYS A 72 -17.75 -7.53 -9.88
N TRP A 73 -17.10 -7.36 -8.74
CA TRP A 73 -16.10 -6.31 -8.53
C TRP A 73 -14.93 -6.48 -9.49
N TYR A 74 -14.26 -7.64 -9.46
CA TYR A 74 -13.08 -7.91 -10.25
C TYR A 74 -13.36 -7.82 -11.77
N GLY A 75 -14.50 -8.32 -12.21
CA GLY A 75 -14.95 -8.30 -13.62
C GLY A 75 -15.59 -6.99 -14.07
N ASP A 76 -15.59 -5.94 -13.25
CA ASP A 76 -16.22 -4.67 -13.60
C ASP A 76 -15.58 -4.03 -14.83
N LYS A 77 -16.45 -3.58 -15.74
CA LYS A 77 -16.10 -2.85 -16.97
C LYS A 77 -16.53 -1.39 -16.93
N GLY A 78 -16.51 -0.77 -15.74
CA GLY A 78 -16.90 0.61 -15.55
C GLY A 78 -18.36 0.83 -15.16
N ASN A 79 -19.05 -0.23 -14.69
CA ASN A 79 -20.45 -0.16 -14.24
C ASN A 79 -20.59 0.12 -12.74
N ILE A 80 -19.54 -0.16 -11.94
CA ILE A 80 -19.56 0.09 -10.51
C ILE A 80 -19.20 1.56 -10.24
N SER A 81 -20.08 2.23 -9.52
CA SER A 81 -19.85 3.59 -9.02
C SER A 81 -19.94 3.60 -7.51
N LEU A 82 -18.89 4.09 -6.85
CA LEU A 82 -18.85 4.30 -5.41
C LEU A 82 -19.24 5.74 -5.09
N SER A 83 -19.99 5.92 -3.99
CA SER A 83 -20.35 7.26 -3.51
C SER A 83 -19.14 7.99 -2.91
N CYS A 84 -18.15 7.25 -2.40
CA CYS A 84 -16.93 7.77 -1.80
C CYS A 84 -15.68 7.08 -2.35
N PRO A 85 -15.30 7.25 -3.63
CA PRO A 85 -14.14 6.58 -4.24
C PRO A 85 -12.80 7.01 -3.63
N LYS A 86 -12.74 8.11 -2.89
CA LYS A 86 -11.53 8.58 -2.21
C LYS A 86 -10.92 7.54 -1.26
N TYR A 87 -11.72 6.65 -0.67
CA TYR A 87 -11.23 5.61 0.24
C TYR A 87 -10.44 4.49 -0.46
N ILE A 88 -10.59 4.36 -1.77
CA ILE A 88 -9.81 3.42 -2.58
C ILE A 88 -8.79 4.12 -3.48
N TYR A 89 -8.73 5.45 -3.43
CA TYR A 89 -7.79 6.23 -4.23
C TYR A 89 -6.40 6.19 -3.58
N THR A 90 -5.59 5.18 -3.95
CA THR A 90 -4.29 4.91 -3.34
C THR A 90 -3.38 6.14 -3.27
N ARG A 91 -3.30 6.92 -4.33
CA ARG A 91 -2.46 8.12 -4.41
C ARG A 91 -2.94 9.22 -3.50
N GLY A 92 -4.25 9.46 -3.47
CA GLY A 92 -4.86 10.42 -2.56
C GLY A 92 -4.79 9.98 -1.10
N VAL A 93 -4.88 8.66 -0.83
CA VAL A 93 -4.71 8.11 0.53
C VAL A 93 -3.31 8.36 1.05
N VAL A 94 -2.27 8.23 0.22
CA VAL A 94 -0.90 8.54 0.60
C VAL A 94 -0.76 10.02 0.96
N ASP A 95 -1.31 10.91 0.16
CA ASP A 95 -1.23 12.36 0.36
C ASP A 95 -2.09 12.84 1.55
N GLU A 96 -3.39 12.52 1.52
CA GLU A 96 -4.35 12.99 2.54
C GLU A 96 -4.12 12.39 3.94
N CYS A 97 -3.68 11.13 4.04
CA CYS A 97 -3.58 10.46 5.33
C CYS A 97 -2.42 10.96 6.19
N PHE A 98 -1.42 11.60 5.61
CA PHE A 98 -0.40 12.31 6.38
C PHE A 98 -0.98 13.51 7.12
N SER A 99 -1.80 14.30 6.43
CA SER A 99 -2.42 15.50 7.00
C SER A 99 -3.54 15.19 7.98
N ARG A 100 -4.25 14.06 7.80
CA ARG A 100 -5.43 13.68 8.60
C ARG A 100 -5.16 12.75 9.77
N GLY A 101 -3.92 12.38 10.05
CA GLY A 101 -3.55 11.59 11.23
C GLY A 101 -3.93 10.11 11.18
N ASN A 102 -4.01 9.49 9.98
CA ASN A 102 -4.25 8.05 9.87
C ASN A 102 -3.15 7.25 10.59
N VAL A 103 -3.57 6.38 11.52
CA VAL A 103 -2.67 5.61 12.41
C VAL A 103 -1.61 4.82 11.65
N PHE A 104 -1.94 4.26 10.47
CA PHE A 104 -0.99 3.52 9.64
C PHE A 104 0.17 4.42 9.22
N PHE A 105 -0.12 5.55 8.60
CA PHE A 105 0.89 6.49 8.10
C PHE A 105 1.61 7.22 9.25
N GLN A 106 0.91 7.58 10.32
CA GLN A 106 1.53 8.22 11.49
C GLN A 106 2.56 7.32 12.17
N ARG A 107 2.33 6.02 12.21
CA ARG A 107 3.31 5.07 12.78
C ARG A 107 4.51 4.87 11.87
N ILE A 108 4.33 4.87 10.55
CA ILE A 108 5.46 4.89 9.60
C ILE A 108 6.26 6.18 9.79
N LYS A 109 5.59 7.34 9.80
CA LYS A 109 6.23 8.64 10.05
C LYS A 109 7.09 8.62 11.30
N LYS A 110 6.56 8.12 12.42
CA LYS A 110 7.28 8.03 13.69
C LYS A 110 8.57 7.19 13.59
N GLU A 111 8.58 6.11 12.81
CA GLU A 111 9.79 5.31 12.62
C GLU A 111 10.79 6.00 11.69
N LEU A 112 10.32 6.74 10.68
CA LEU A 112 11.18 7.57 9.83
C LEU A 112 11.84 8.69 10.64
N GLU A 113 11.09 9.38 11.51
CA GLU A 113 11.62 10.42 12.41
C GLU A 113 12.72 9.89 13.33
N LYS A 114 12.56 8.68 13.89
CA LYS A 114 13.59 8.01 14.69
C LYS A 114 14.85 7.66 13.89
N ALA A 115 14.70 7.38 12.61
CA ALA A 115 15.79 7.11 11.68
C ALA A 115 16.41 8.42 11.11
N ASN A 116 15.96 9.59 11.55
CA ASN A 116 16.34 10.90 11.00
C ASN A 116 16.10 11.01 9.48
N ILE A 117 15.05 10.35 8.98
CA ILE A 117 14.65 10.43 7.58
C ILE A 117 13.52 11.42 7.43
N ASP A 118 13.71 12.41 6.58
CA ASP A 118 12.66 13.35 6.19
C ASP A 118 11.52 12.60 5.47
N ILE A 119 10.28 12.87 5.89
CA ILE A 119 9.11 12.14 5.41
C ILE A 119 8.82 12.39 3.93
N LYS A 120 9.02 13.63 3.45
CA LYS A 120 8.85 13.99 2.05
C LYS A 120 9.90 13.30 1.21
N HIS A 121 11.16 13.35 1.66
CA HIS A 121 12.29 12.67 1.04
C HIS A 121 12.02 11.17 0.85
N PHE A 122 11.46 10.52 1.87
CA PHE A 122 11.09 9.10 1.82
C PHE A 122 10.03 8.83 0.76
N TRP A 123 8.88 9.55 0.82
CA TRP A 123 7.75 9.28 -0.07
C TRP A 123 8.04 9.64 -1.53
N GLU A 124 8.91 10.59 -1.80
CA GLU A 124 9.40 10.87 -3.16
C GLU A 124 10.14 9.69 -3.79
N ARG A 125 10.65 8.74 -3.00
CA ARG A 125 11.56 7.67 -3.41
C ARG A 125 11.01 6.26 -3.29
N VAL A 126 9.79 6.13 -2.80
CA VAL A 126 9.14 4.83 -2.66
C VAL A 126 7.88 4.74 -3.51
N SER A 127 7.43 3.52 -3.76
CA SER A 127 6.10 3.23 -4.25
C SER A 127 5.27 2.59 -3.14
N PHE A 128 3.95 2.73 -3.21
CA PHE A 128 3.01 2.16 -2.25
C PHE A 128 1.79 1.59 -2.96
N MET A 129 1.36 0.40 -2.54
CA MET A 129 0.12 -0.22 -2.98
C MET A 129 -0.49 -1.08 -1.88
N ASN A 130 -1.77 -1.39 -2.04
CA ASN A 130 -2.40 -2.48 -1.30
C ASN A 130 -2.29 -3.78 -2.09
N PHE A 131 -2.08 -4.91 -1.40
CA PHE A 131 -1.97 -6.22 -2.02
C PHE A 131 -3.32 -6.69 -2.58
N PHE A 132 -4.37 -6.64 -1.73
CA PHE A 132 -5.68 -7.04 -2.18
C PHE A 132 -6.30 -5.99 -3.11
N VAL A 133 -6.70 -6.43 -4.29
CA VAL A 133 -7.37 -5.61 -5.30
C VAL A 133 -8.88 -5.45 -5.06
N VAL A 134 -9.36 -5.87 -3.91
CA VAL A 134 -10.72 -5.65 -3.43
C VAL A 134 -10.67 -4.91 -2.10
N PRO A 135 -11.47 -3.87 -1.91
CA PRO A 135 -11.57 -3.20 -0.62
C PRO A 135 -12.17 -4.13 0.45
N SER A 136 -11.70 -4.02 1.69
CA SER A 136 -12.32 -4.73 2.80
C SER A 136 -13.72 -4.20 3.06
N THR A 137 -14.70 -5.11 3.14
CA THR A 137 -16.08 -4.81 3.54
C THR A 137 -16.29 -4.98 5.05
N ASN A 138 -15.28 -5.48 5.77
CA ASN A 138 -15.35 -5.78 7.20
C ASN A 138 -14.86 -4.63 8.10
N GLY A 139 -14.87 -3.41 7.59
CA GLY A 139 -14.40 -2.21 8.29
C GLY A 139 -12.93 -2.32 8.70
N SER A 140 -12.60 -1.86 9.89
CA SER A 140 -11.23 -1.82 10.43
C SER A 140 -10.64 -3.19 10.80
N ARG A 141 -11.39 -4.28 10.66
CA ARG A 141 -10.95 -5.65 11.04
C ARG A 141 -10.08 -6.34 9.99
N GLY A 142 -9.79 -5.66 8.90
CA GLY A 142 -9.04 -6.22 7.77
C GLY A 142 -9.92 -7.06 6.83
N ILE A 143 -9.34 -7.54 5.74
CA ILE A 143 -10.05 -8.31 4.73
C ILE A 143 -10.19 -9.77 5.15
N ILE A 144 -11.37 -10.37 4.93
CA ILE A 144 -11.58 -11.83 4.96
C ILE A 144 -11.46 -12.31 3.52
N ALA A 145 -10.25 -12.77 3.16
CA ALA A 145 -9.97 -13.15 1.80
C ALA A 145 -10.47 -14.57 1.49
N THR A 146 -11.10 -14.73 0.33
CA THR A 146 -11.35 -16.03 -0.28
C THR A 146 -10.14 -16.43 -1.14
N LYS A 147 -10.06 -17.71 -1.52
CA LYS A 147 -8.98 -18.19 -2.38
C LYS A 147 -8.94 -17.46 -3.73
N GLY A 148 -10.08 -17.18 -4.33
CA GLY A 148 -10.17 -16.39 -5.57
C GLY A 148 -9.65 -14.96 -5.40
N MET A 149 -9.95 -14.31 -4.27
CA MET A 149 -9.38 -12.99 -3.95
C MET A 149 -7.86 -13.04 -3.82
N GLU A 150 -7.32 -14.08 -3.18
CA GLU A 150 -5.88 -14.27 -3.03
C GLU A 150 -5.19 -14.45 -4.39
N GLU A 151 -5.70 -15.34 -5.24
CA GLU A 151 -5.17 -15.63 -6.57
C GLU A 151 -5.18 -14.38 -7.48
N LYS A 152 -6.31 -13.69 -7.55
CA LYS A 152 -6.43 -12.48 -8.38
C LYS A 152 -5.55 -11.33 -7.88
N SER A 153 -5.44 -11.16 -6.56
CA SER A 153 -4.58 -10.14 -5.97
C SER A 153 -3.11 -10.44 -6.20
N LEU A 154 -2.72 -11.71 -6.09
CA LEU A 154 -1.36 -12.15 -6.38
C LEU A 154 -0.99 -11.91 -7.85
N ASN A 155 -1.84 -12.31 -8.79
CA ASN A 155 -1.62 -12.09 -10.22
C ASN A 155 -1.46 -10.58 -10.53
N ASN A 156 -2.33 -9.73 -9.97
CA ASN A 156 -2.20 -8.28 -10.12
C ASN A 156 -0.88 -7.76 -9.54
N PHE A 157 -0.50 -8.24 -8.35
CA PHE A 157 0.74 -7.86 -7.70
C PHE A 157 1.96 -8.23 -8.55
N GLU A 158 1.98 -9.45 -9.13
CA GLU A 158 3.04 -9.91 -10.03
C GLU A 158 3.18 -9.03 -11.28
N GLU A 159 2.07 -8.64 -11.88
CA GLU A 159 2.10 -7.71 -13.03
C GLU A 159 2.62 -6.31 -12.62
N VAL A 160 2.22 -5.81 -11.46
CA VAL A 160 2.72 -4.53 -10.92
C VAL A 160 4.24 -4.58 -10.70
N ILE A 161 4.78 -5.64 -10.09
CA ILE A 161 6.23 -5.74 -9.87
C ILE A 161 7.01 -5.90 -11.17
N LYS A 162 6.46 -6.52 -12.22
CA LYS A 162 7.07 -6.55 -13.57
C LYS A 162 7.20 -5.14 -14.17
N VAL A 163 6.22 -4.27 -13.91
CA VAL A 163 6.23 -2.87 -14.38
C VAL A 163 7.18 -2.02 -13.54
N LEU A 164 7.06 -2.07 -12.21
CA LEU A 164 7.82 -1.21 -11.29
C LEU A 164 9.26 -1.67 -11.08
N LYS A 165 9.55 -2.97 -11.22
CA LYS A 165 10.87 -3.60 -11.02
C LYS A 165 11.53 -3.17 -9.70
N PRO A 166 10.88 -3.39 -8.53
CA PRO A 166 11.42 -2.98 -7.26
C PRO A 166 12.72 -3.73 -6.92
N ASN A 167 13.69 -3.02 -6.32
CA ASN A 167 14.88 -3.63 -5.72
C ASN A 167 14.55 -4.20 -4.33
N TYR A 168 13.60 -3.59 -3.64
CA TYR A 168 13.15 -3.97 -2.30
C TYR A 168 11.63 -4.01 -2.23
N ILE A 169 11.08 -5.05 -1.61
CA ILE A 169 9.64 -5.17 -1.33
C ILE A 169 9.44 -5.29 0.17
N LEU A 170 8.70 -4.36 0.76
CA LEU A 170 8.43 -4.28 2.18
C LEU A 170 6.94 -4.52 2.43
N PHE A 171 6.58 -5.74 2.78
CA PHE A 171 5.21 -6.08 3.15
C PHE A 171 4.88 -5.56 4.54
N LEU A 172 3.91 -4.66 4.61
CA LEU A 172 3.33 -4.12 5.84
C LEU A 172 2.07 -4.89 6.25
N SER A 173 1.96 -6.14 5.81
CA SER A 173 0.93 -7.11 6.15
C SER A 173 1.51 -8.52 6.05
N LYS A 174 1.52 -9.22 7.18
CA LYS A 174 1.94 -10.63 7.19
C LYS A 174 1.03 -11.53 6.37
N LYS A 175 -0.27 -11.23 6.32
CA LYS A 175 -1.23 -11.96 5.50
C LYS A 175 -0.85 -11.89 4.02
N SER A 176 -0.64 -10.69 3.50
CA SER A 176 -0.24 -10.47 2.11
C SER A 176 1.08 -11.16 1.79
N TYR A 177 2.06 -11.07 2.69
CA TYR A 177 3.33 -11.75 2.54
C TYR A 177 3.19 -13.27 2.50
N CYS A 178 2.40 -13.87 3.39
CA CYS A 178 2.21 -15.33 3.41
C CYS A 178 1.55 -15.88 2.12
N ILE A 179 0.71 -15.08 1.45
CA ILE A 179 0.13 -15.45 0.15
C ILE A 179 1.21 -15.42 -0.93
N PHE A 180 1.99 -14.35 -0.95
CA PHE A 180 3.09 -14.16 -1.89
C PHE A 180 4.17 -15.24 -1.72
N GLU A 181 4.62 -15.51 -0.50
CA GLU A 181 5.70 -16.47 -0.19
C GLU A 181 5.40 -17.90 -0.66
N LYS A 182 4.13 -18.31 -0.62
CA LYS A 182 3.71 -19.66 -1.07
C LYS A 182 3.99 -19.95 -2.55
N GLN A 183 4.20 -18.92 -3.36
CA GLN A 183 4.43 -19.06 -4.80
C GLN A 183 5.91 -19.25 -5.18
N ASN A 184 6.83 -19.39 -4.19
CA ASN A 184 8.26 -19.64 -4.42
C ASN A 184 8.88 -18.73 -5.48
N LEU A 185 8.58 -17.44 -5.45
CA LEU A 185 9.22 -16.47 -6.32
C LEU A 185 10.66 -16.22 -5.83
N GLU A 186 11.56 -17.18 -6.09
CA GLU A 186 13.00 -17.15 -5.74
C GLU A 186 13.70 -15.88 -6.21
N SER A 187 13.09 -15.13 -7.12
CA SER A 187 13.71 -13.99 -7.79
C SER A 187 13.77 -12.71 -6.96
N LEU A 188 13.12 -12.63 -5.81
CA LEU A 188 13.01 -11.39 -5.04
C LEU A 188 13.83 -11.44 -3.75
N ARG A 189 15.16 -11.39 -3.90
CA ARG A 189 16.16 -11.49 -2.80
C ARG A 189 15.98 -10.49 -1.67
N ASN A 190 15.32 -9.36 -1.90
CA ASN A 190 15.16 -8.27 -0.94
C ASN A 190 13.68 -8.06 -0.55
N THR A 191 13.01 -9.14 -0.18
CA THR A 191 11.63 -9.10 0.31
C THR A 191 11.59 -9.27 1.82
N TYR A 192 10.89 -8.37 2.50
CA TYR A 192 10.78 -8.32 3.96
C TYR A 192 9.32 -8.18 4.39
N THR A 193 8.98 -8.70 5.56
CA THR A 193 7.62 -8.61 6.10
C THR A 193 7.60 -8.07 7.52
N PHE A 194 6.64 -7.20 7.78
CA PHE A 194 6.40 -6.54 9.05
C PHE A 194 4.94 -6.72 9.47
N CYS A 195 4.66 -6.53 10.75
CA CYS A 195 3.29 -6.41 11.21
C CYS A 195 2.65 -5.16 10.61
N HIS A 196 1.32 -5.18 10.45
CA HIS A 196 0.60 -4.01 9.96
C HIS A 196 0.78 -2.81 10.90
N PRO A 197 1.21 -1.63 10.42
CA PRO A 197 1.49 -0.47 11.27
C PRO A 197 0.35 -0.08 12.19
N ALA A 198 -0.92 -0.16 11.75
CA ALA A 198 -2.07 0.14 12.60
C ALA A 198 -2.41 -0.95 13.62
N SER A 199 -1.77 -2.12 13.59
CA SER A 199 -2.04 -3.21 14.55
C SER A 199 -1.32 -3.00 15.87
N ALA A 200 -1.81 -3.64 16.95
CA ALA A 200 -1.13 -3.68 18.24
C ALA A 200 0.23 -4.40 18.17
N TRP A 201 0.40 -5.29 17.19
CA TRP A 201 1.60 -6.07 16.99
C TRP A 201 2.80 -5.25 16.45
N TRP A 202 2.56 -4.06 15.92
CA TRP A 202 3.61 -3.19 15.41
C TRP A 202 4.65 -2.82 16.49
N TYR A 203 4.18 -2.49 17.69
CA TYR A 203 5.04 -2.12 18.83
C TYR A 203 5.19 -3.22 19.88
N ARG A 204 4.53 -4.35 19.71
CA ARG A 204 4.60 -5.45 20.68
C ARG A 204 5.95 -6.14 20.60
N ILE A 205 6.60 -6.32 21.76
CA ILE A 205 7.80 -7.14 21.87
C ILE A 205 7.40 -8.61 21.63
N ARG A 206 8.03 -9.25 20.67
CA ARG A 206 7.85 -10.65 20.34
C ARG A 206 8.73 -11.52 21.24
N LYS A 207 8.61 -12.86 21.10
CA LYS A 207 9.41 -13.84 21.89
C LYS A 207 10.92 -13.69 21.65
N ASP A 208 11.33 -13.20 20.48
CA ASP A 208 12.72 -12.91 20.11
C ASP A 208 13.25 -11.57 20.66
N GLY A 209 12.45 -10.87 21.47
CA GLY A 209 12.79 -9.59 22.05
C GLY A 209 12.65 -8.38 21.10
N ARG A 210 12.27 -8.60 19.83
CA ARG A 210 12.20 -7.55 18.79
C ARG A 210 10.78 -7.03 18.57
N LYS A 211 10.67 -5.80 18.08
CA LYS A 211 9.42 -5.20 17.62
C LYS A 211 9.44 -5.10 16.10
N SER A 212 8.26 -5.22 15.49
CA SER A 212 8.15 -5.05 14.03
C SER A 212 8.50 -3.64 13.58
N SER A 213 8.19 -2.64 14.40
CA SER A 213 8.57 -1.24 14.16
C SER A 213 10.09 -1.02 14.11
N ASP A 214 10.84 -1.67 15.02
CA ASP A 214 12.29 -1.55 15.06
C ASP A 214 12.94 -2.23 13.85
N GLU A 215 12.45 -3.43 13.47
CA GLU A 215 12.89 -4.12 12.27
C GLU A 215 12.61 -3.33 10.99
N PHE A 216 11.43 -2.68 10.91
CA PHE A 216 11.10 -1.80 9.79
C PHE A 216 12.08 -0.63 9.71
N ARG A 217 12.33 0.05 10.85
CA ARG A 217 13.27 1.18 10.92
C ARG A 217 14.67 0.76 10.49
N GLU A 218 15.24 -0.32 11.07
CA GLU A 218 16.56 -0.84 10.70
C GLU A 218 16.66 -1.15 9.20
N LYS A 219 15.57 -1.68 8.61
CA LYS A 219 15.55 -1.99 7.19
C LYS A 219 15.54 -0.73 6.33
N ILE A 220 14.78 0.29 6.73
CA ILE A 220 14.77 1.58 6.04
C ILE A 220 16.14 2.26 6.13
N GLU A 221 16.76 2.29 7.33
CA GLU A 221 18.12 2.83 7.52
C GLU A 221 19.12 2.12 6.59
N MET A 222 19.07 0.79 6.51
CA MET A 222 19.94 0.02 5.61
C MET A 222 19.72 0.38 4.13
N ILE A 223 18.47 0.52 3.69
CA ILE A 223 18.14 0.81 2.28
C ILE A 223 18.56 2.22 1.90
N PHE A 224 18.27 3.20 2.76
CA PHE A 224 18.58 4.60 2.51
C PHE A 224 20.02 4.99 2.92
N LYS A 225 20.82 4.02 3.43
CA LYS A 225 22.25 4.18 3.79
C LYS A 225 22.49 5.34 4.77
N ILE A 226 21.71 5.37 5.84
CA ILE A 226 21.82 6.36 6.93
C ILE A 226 22.54 5.74 8.13
#